data_24a34a87a22c372aa16dc9f04a533155
#
_entry.id   24a34a87a22c372aa16dc9f04a533155
#
_cell.length_a   1.000
_cell.length_b   1.000
_cell.length_c   1.000
_cell.angle_alpha   90.00
_cell.angle_beta   90.00
_cell.angle_gamma   90.00
#
_symmetry.space_group_name_H-M   'P 1'
#
loop_
_entity.id
_entity.type
_entity.pdbx_description
1 polymer ?
#
loop_
_entity_poly.entity_id
_entity_poly.type
_entity_poly.pdbx_seq_one_letter_code
_entity_poly.pdbx_strand_id
1 'polypeptide(L)'
;MQTFKPILLISVATLASGLVTLPARADDASCKPITDAATKMAATPYHEVATVDGKPFEKIYTTTTLSMRINNGKWLTVPMTPQDVLDVIRESGSSYSNCKVLGTETVDGQRATVYAAHRTSPGTSLPSEDDQIWIGANGLTLKTMSESQKSGRKVRAESHVTYDNVHAPAGAH
;
A
#
# COMPACT_ATOMS: atom_id res chain seq x y z
N MET A 1 39.07 -34.60 69.14
CA MET A 1 39.52 -33.62 68.15
C MET A 1 38.92 -34.03 66.83
N GLN A 2 37.77 -33.37 66.41
CA GLN A 2 37.13 -33.64 65.19
C GLN A 2 37.35 -32.41 64.28
N THR A 3 38.02 -32.60 63.14
CA THR A 3 38.34 -31.60 62.15
C THR A 3 37.18 -31.47 61.19
N PHE A 4 36.49 -30.31 61.21
CA PHE A 4 35.45 -29.92 60.21
C PHE A 4 36.16 -29.44 58.98
N LYS A 5 35.81 -30.06 57.79
CA LYS A 5 36.15 -29.57 56.47
C LYS A 5 35.05 -28.63 56.01
N PRO A 6 35.32 -27.41 55.47
CA PRO A 6 34.34 -26.57 54.88
C PRO A 6 34.03 -27.03 53.43
N ILE A 7 32.76 -27.25 53.17
CA ILE A 7 32.21 -27.49 51.80
C ILE A 7 32.06 -26.15 51.11
N LEU A 8 32.81 -25.97 50.03
CA LEU A 8 32.75 -24.80 49.14
C LEU A 8 31.56 -24.97 48.18
N LEU A 9 30.47 -24.23 48.41
CA LEU A 9 29.32 -24.14 47.49
C LEU A 9 29.65 -23.19 46.36
N ILE A 10 29.88 -23.73 45.17
CA ILE A 10 30.03 -22.96 43.94
C ILE A 10 28.64 -22.68 43.39
N SER A 11 28.16 -21.44 43.55
CA SER A 11 26.93 -20.96 42.91
C SER A 11 27.19 -20.67 41.43
N VAL A 12 26.66 -21.51 40.56
CA VAL A 12 26.63 -21.27 39.11
C VAL A 12 25.51 -20.29 38.81
N ALA A 13 25.87 -19.04 38.54
CA ALA A 13 24.94 -18.04 38.04
C ALA A 13 24.68 -18.28 36.54
N THR A 14 23.54 -18.86 36.23
CA THR A 14 23.07 -18.98 34.84
C THR A 14 22.61 -17.60 34.35
N LEU A 15 23.40 -16.95 33.50
CA LEU A 15 23.04 -15.79 32.72
C LEU A 15 22.01 -16.23 31.64
N ALA A 16 20.73 -16.02 31.89
CA ALA A 16 19.69 -16.13 30.90
C ALA A 16 19.83 -14.93 29.96
N SER A 17 20.51 -15.12 28.82
CA SER A 17 20.53 -14.17 27.71
C SER A 17 19.14 -14.15 27.08
N GLY A 18 18.28 -13.20 27.49
CA GLY A 18 17.03 -12.89 26.86
C GLY A 18 17.31 -12.35 25.46
N LEU A 19 17.10 -13.18 24.43
CA LEU A 19 16.99 -12.75 23.05
C LEU A 19 15.75 -11.86 22.96
N VAL A 20 15.96 -10.54 23.02
CA VAL A 20 14.94 -9.57 22.61
C VAL A 20 14.81 -9.71 21.11
N THR A 21 13.87 -10.54 20.66
CA THR A 21 13.44 -10.54 19.27
C THR A 21 12.71 -9.24 19.04
N LEU A 22 13.43 -8.23 18.50
CA LEU A 22 12.78 -7.09 17.86
C LEU A 22 11.84 -7.67 16.80
N PRO A 23 10.54 -7.27 16.76
CA PRO A 23 9.70 -7.64 15.64
C PRO A 23 10.37 -7.04 14.41
N ALA A 24 11.01 -7.87 13.60
CA ALA A 24 11.34 -7.51 12.25
C ALA A 24 10.00 -7.08 11.61
N ARG A 25 9.87 -5.83 11.20
CA ARG A 25 8.93 -5.44 10.15
C ARG A 25 9.42 -6.13 8.89
N ALA A 26 9.15 -7.42 8.80
CA ALA A 26 9.21 -8.11 7.54
C ALA A 26 8.07 -7.49 6.73
N ASP A 27 8.40 -6.86 5.61
CA ASP A 27 7.44 -6.78 4.50
C ASP A 27 6.96 -8.21 4.33
N ASP A 28 5.72 -8.44 4.73
CA ASP A 28 5.15 -9.78 4.67
C ASP A 28 5.29 -10.24 3.22
N ALA A 29 6.03 -11.32 2.97
CA ALA A 29 6.29 -11.81 1.61
C ALA A 29 4.97 -12.03 0.85
N SER A 30 3.86 -12.20 1.57
CA SER A 30 2.51 -12.26 1.02
C SER A 30 2.05 -10.92 0.41
N CYS A 31 2.63 -9.78 0.80
CA CYS A 31 2.32 -8.45 0.28
C CYS A 31 3.12 -8.09 -0.99
N LYS A 32 4.13 -8.88 -1.33
CA LYS A 32 4.99 -8.60 -2.49
C LYS A 32 4.22 -8.37 -3.80
N PRO A 33 3.19 -9.12 -4.18
CA PRO A 33 2.44 -8.83 -5.39
C PRO A 33 1.80 -7.44 -5.43
N ILE A 34 1.38 -6.92 -4.27
CA ILE A 34 0.78 -5.58 -4.15
C ILE A 34 1.85 -4.50 -4.30
N THR A 35 3.00 -4.65 -3.64
CA THR A 35 4.10 -3.68 -3.75
C THR A 35 4.73 -3.68 -5.13
N ASP A 36 4.86 -4.84 -5.77
CA ASP A 36 5.33 -4.95 -7.15
C ASP A 36 4.36 -4.25 -8.11
N ALA A 37 3.04 -4.42 -7.93
CA ALA A 37 2.04 -3.74 -8.75
C ALA A 37 2.09 -2.22 -8.58
N ALA A 38 2.24 -1.70 -7.36
CA ALA A 38 2.40 -0.27 -7.10
C ALA A 38 3.66 0.30 -7.77
N THR A 39 4.78 -0.41 -7.68
CA THR A 39 6.04 -0.05 -8.36
C THR A 39 5.88 -0.02 -9.89
N LYS A 40 5.19 -1.01 -10.45
CA LYS A 40 4.94 -1.08 -11.88
C LYS A 40 4.03 0.03 -12.36
N MET A 41 2.99 0.38 -11.60
CA MET A 41 2.11 1.51 -11.91
C MET A 41 2.87 2.84 -11.96
N ALA A 42 3.87 3.05 -11.11
CA ALA A 42 4.70 4.26 -11.12
C ALA A 42 5.40 4.50 -12.47
N ALA A 43 5.68 3.44 -13.24
CA ALA A 43 6.34 3.51 -14.54
C ALA A 43 5.35 3.39 -15.74
N THR A 44 4.05 3.27 -15.50
CA THR A 44 3.06 2.97 -16.53
C THR A 44 2.02 4.10 -16.59
N PRO A 45 1.76 4.70 -17.77
CA PRO A 45 0.65 5.63 -17.92
C PRO A 45 -0.69 4.98 -17.56
N TYR A 46 -1.55 5.69 -16.85
CA TYR A 46 -2.87 5.17 -16.50
C TYR A 46 -3.92 6.27 -16.34
N HIS A 47 -5.17 5.87 -16.50
CA HIS A 47 -6.35 6.67 -16.19
C HIS A 47 -7.14 5.95 -15.09
N GLU A 48 -7.33 6.63 -13.97
CA GLU A 48 -8.08 6.13 -12.81
C GLU A 48 -9.35 6.95 -12.63
N VAL A 49 -10.48 6.27 -12.56
CA VAL A 49 -11.76 6.83 -12.17
C VAL A 49 -12.15 6.24 -10.83
N ALA A 50 -12.41 7.11 -9.86
CA ALA A 50 -12.72 6.69 -8.50
C ALA A 50 -13.94 7.40 -7.94
N THR A 51 -14.54 6.79 -6.94
CA THR A 51 -15.53 7.39 -6.06
C THR A 51 -15.00 7.34 -4.64
N VAL A 52 -14.90 8.48 -3.98
CA VAL A 52 -14.45 8.60 -2.58
C VAL A 52 -15.60 9.19 -1.77
N ASP A 53 -16.18 8.41 -0.88
CA ASP A 53 -17.34 8.81 -0.06
C ASP A 53 -18.49 9.38 -0.92
N GLY A 54 -18.78 8.71 -2.04
CA GLY A 54 -19.81 9.10 -3.00
C GLY A 54 -19.43 10.26 -3.93
N LYS A 55 -18.23 10.83 -3.84
CA LYS A 55 -17.76 11.93 -4.67
C LYS A 55 -16.86 11.42 -5.78
N PRO A 56 -17.11 11.80 -7.06
CA PRO A 56 -16.22 11.39 -8.14
C PRO A 56 -14.85 12.05 -8.05
N PHE A 57 -13.84 11.26 -8.29
CA PHE A 57 -12.44 11.63 -8.39
C PHE A 57 -11.85 11.01 -9.64
N GLU A 58 -11.01 11.73 -10.36
CA GLU A 58 -10.39 11.24 -11.59
C GLU A 58 -8.93 11.66 -11.63
N LYS A 59 -8.08 10.74 -12.09
CA LYS A 59 -6.64 10.93 -12.16
C LYS A 59 -6.09 10.36 -13.46
N ILE A 60 -5.28 11.13 -14.15
CA ILE A 60 -4.57 10.72 -15.37
C ILE A 60 -3.07 10.93 -15.15
N TYR A 61 -2.32 9.87 -15.30
CA TYR A 61 -0.87 9.88 -15.20
C TYR A 61 -0.24 9.48 -16.54
N THR A 62 0.68 10.30 -17.05
CA THR A 62 1.30 10.11 -18.38
C THR A 62 2.79 9.79 -18.34
N THR A 63 3.35 9.49 -17.17
CA THR A 63 4.80 9.37 -16.86
C THR A 63 5.59 10.69 -16.87
N THR A 64 4.98 11.78 -17.28
CA THR A 64 5.57 13.14 -17.24
C THR A 64 4.71 14.13 -16.48
N THR A 65 3.41 13.84 -16.37
CA THR A 65 2.45 14.70 -15.68
C THR A 65 1.44 13.85 -14.91
N LEU A 66 0.96 14.40 -13.79
CA LEU A 66 -0.19 13.93 -13.06
C LEU A 66 -1.28 14.99 -13.12
N SER A 67 -2.43 14.64 -13.69
CA SER A 67 -3.62 15.46 -13.74
C SER A 67 -4.69 14.86 -12.84
N MET A 68 -5.32 15.69 -12.00
CA MET A 68 -6.37 15.25 -11.07
C MET A 68 -7.56 16.21 -11.11
N ARG A 69 -8.78 15.69 -10.91
CA ARG A 69 -9.97 16.49 -10.65
C ARG A 69 -10.91 15.82 -9.65
N ILE A 70 -11.65 16.64 -8.92
CA ILE A 70 -12.63 16.21 -7.92
C ILE A 70 -13.99 16.79 -8.32
N ASN A 71 -15.06 16.01 -8.14
CA ASN A 71 -16.44 16.41 -8.43
C ASN A 71 -16.63 16.98 -9.86
N ASN A 72 -15.95 16.41 -10.85
CA ASN A 72 -15.95 16.89 -12.23
C ASN A 72 -15.53 18.37 -12.39
N GLY A 73 -14.76 18.88 -11.43
CA GLY A 73 -14.22 20.22 -11.45
C GLY A 73 -13.10 20.42 -12.48
N LYS A 74 -12.35 21.51 -12.33
CA LYS A 74 -11.19 21.79 -13.18
C LYS A 74 -10.06 20.79 -12.91
N TRP A 75 -9.31 20.49 -13.96
CA TRP A 75 -8.08 19.72 -13.84
C TRP A 75 -7.00 20.53 -13.12
N LEU A 76 -6.34 19.91 -12.17
CA LEU A 76 -5.07 20.34 -11.61
C LEU A 76 -4.00 19.43 -12.20
N THR A 77 -3.01 20.00 -12.88
CA THR A 77 -1.91 19.23 -13.49
C THR A 77 -0.59 19.67 -12.90
N VAL A 78 0.24 18.71 -12.56
CA VAL A 78 1.60 18.92 -12.05
C VAL A 78 2.58 18.05 -12.83
N PRO A 79 3.84 18.49 -13.06
CA PRO A 79 4.89 17.61 -13.52
C PRO A 79 5.07 16.45 -12.53
N MET A 80 5.21 15.23 -13.03
CA MET A 80 5.41 14.04 -12.21
C MET A 80 6.04 12.93 -13.03
N THR A 81 7.26 12.58 -12.70
CA THR A 81 8.00 11.47 -13.31
C THR A 81 7.77 10.16 -12.54
N PRO A 82 8.14 8.99 -13.10
CA PRO A 82 8.13 7.73 -12.36
C PRO A 82 8.91 7.79 -11.05
N GLN A 83 10.05 8.50 -11.04
CA GLN A 83 10.86 8.65 -9.83
C GLN A 83 10.13 9.47 -8.76
N ASP A 84 9.45 10.56 -9.14
CA ASP A 84 8.66 11.37 -8.19
C ASP A 84 7.55 10.55 -7.55
N VAL A 85 6.87 9.67 -8.32
CA VAL A 85 5.85 8.75 -7.78
C VAL A 85 6.47 7.79 -6.75
N LEU A 86 7.62 7.18 -7.04
CA LEU A 86 8.31 6.29 -6.12
C LEU A 86 8.79 7.03 -4.87
N ASP A 87 9.23 8.27 -5.01
CA ASP A 87 9.65 9.11 -3.89
C ASP A 87 8.46 9.45 -2.98
N VAL A 88 7.30 9.80 -3.53
CA VAL A 88 6.06 10.00 -2.76
C VAL A 88 5.66 8.74 -2.00
N ILE A 89 5.70 7.56 -2.63
CA ILE A 89 5.41 6.29 -1.96
C ILE A 89 6.39 6.06 -0.80
N ARG A 90 7.68 6.28 -1.00
CA ARG A 90 8.70 6.12 0.03
C ARG A 90 8.53 7.11 1.18
N GLU A 91 8.31 8.40 0.89
CA GLU A 91 8.14 9.47 1.88
C GLU A 91 6.86 9.32 2.69
N SER A 92 5.79 8.81 2.07
CA SER A 92 4.55 8.49 2.79
C SER A 92 4.75 7.37 3.83
N GLY A 93 5.83 6.58 3.71
CA GLY A 93 6.06 5.39 4.52
C GLY A 93 4.97 4.33 4.33
N SER A 94 4.26 4.36 3.20
CA SER A 94 3.19 3.41 2.92
C SER A 94 3.70 1.99 2.98
N SER A 95 3.00 1.18 3.75
CA SER A 95 3.29 -0.25 3.90
C SER A 95 2.01 -1.06 3.96
N TYR A 96 2.09 -2.30 3.47
CA TYR A 96 1.01 -3.28 3.52
C TYR A 96 1.32 -4.37 4.52
N SER A 97 0.29 -4.84 5.19
CA SER A 97 0.35 -5.97 6.13
C SER A 97 -0.90 -6.82 6.02
N ASN A 98 -0.87 -8.01 6.63
CA ASN A 98 -2.00 -8.95 6.63
C ASN A 98 -2.50 -9.31 5.21
N CYS A 99 -1.59 -9.33 4.23
CA CYS A 99 -1.95 -9.59 2.85
C CYS A 99 -2.37 -11.04 2.65
N LYS A 100 -3.49 -11.24 1.94
CA LYS A 100 -4.02 -12.56 1.60
C LYS A 100 -4.71 -12.53 0.24
N VAL A 101 -4.61 -13.64 -0.50
CA VAL A 101 -5.39 -13.86 -1.72
C VAL A 101 -6.82 -14.20 -1.33
N LEU A 102 -7.79 -13.49 -1.90
CA LEU A 102 -9.22 -13.76 -1.73
C LEU A 102 -9.77 -14.67 -2.85
N GLY A 103 -9.16 -14.63 -4.03
CA GLY A 103 -9.59 -15.40 -5.18
C GLY A 103 -9.24 -14.73 -6.50
N THR A 104 -10.02 -15.04 -7.54
CA THR A 104 -9.89 -14.40 -8.86
C THR A 104 -11.25 -13.91 -9.34
N GLU A 105 -11.26 -12.72 -9.93
CA GLU A 105 -12.44 -12.09 -10.52
C GLU A 105 -12.13 -11.57 -11.92
N THR A 106 -13.17 -11.16 -12.66
CA THR A 106 -13.03 -10.46 -13.93
C THR A 106 -13.36 -8.98 -13.73
N VAL A 107 -12.44 -8.10 -14.10
CA VAL A 107 -12.60 -6.63 -14.09
C VAL A 107 -12.47 -6.15 -15.52
N ASP A 108 -13.50 -5.52 -16.05
CA ASP A 108 -13.55 -4.99 -17.44
C ASP A 108 -13.06 -6.00 -18.50
N GLY A 109 -13.49 -7.27 -18.35
CA GLY A 109 -13.11 -8.37 -19.24
C GLY A 109 -11.73 -8.97 -18.99
N GLN A 110 -10.94 -8.45 -18.07
CA GLN A 110 -9.61 -8.96 -17.70
C GLN A 110 -9.66 -9.77 -16.41
N ARG A 111 -9.02 -10.95 -16.43
CA ARG A 111 -8.88 -11.77 -15.22
C ARG A 111 -7.90 -11.10 -14.24
N ALA A 112 -8.29 -10.97 -12.99
CA ALA A 112 -7.48 -10.42 -11.91
C ALA A 112 -7.43 -11.36 -10.71
N THR A 113 -6.31 -11.36 -9.99
CA THR A 113 -6.22 -11.92 -8.65
C THR A 113 -6.60 -10.83 -7.63
N VAL A 114 -7.47 -11.19 -6.70
CA VAL A 114 -7.95 -10.28 -5.65
C VAL A 114 -7.15 -10.49 -4.38
N TYR A 115 -6.59 -9.43 -3.87
CA TYR A 115 -5.85 -9.40 -2.60
C TYR A 115 -6.60 -8.57 -1.57
N ALA A 116 -6.61 -8.99 -0.31
CA ALA A 116 -6.92 -8.13 0.81
C ALA A 116 -5.61 -7.75 1.51
N ALA A 117 -5.55 -6.52 2.01
CA ALA A 117 -4.40 -5.99 2.74
C ALA A 117 -4.84 -4.90 3.72
N HIS A 118 -4.05 -4.71 4.78
CA HIS A 118 -4.14 -3.53 5.64
C HIS A 118 -3.02 -2.57 5.26
N ARG A 119 -3.35 -1.31 4.92
CA ARG A 119 -2.40 -0.29 4.52
C ARG A 119 -2.25 0.79 5.59
N THR A 120 -1.00 1.16 5.88
CA THR A 120 -0.66 2.32 6.72
C THR A 120 0.23 3.27 5.95
N SER A 121 0.12 4.57 6.24
CA SER A 121 0.91 5.64 5.60
C SER A 121 1.33 6.66 6.66
N PRO A 122 2.25 6.30 7.57
CA PRO A 122 2.58 7.11 8.75
C PRO A 122 3.22 8.48 8.42
N GLY A 123 3.79 8.66 7.23
CA GLY A 123 4.30 9.93 6.73
C GLY A 123 3.22 10.90 6.24
N THR A 124 1.94 10.53 6.35
CA THR A 124 0.81 11.35 5.92
C THR A 124 -0.20 11.52 7.06
N SER A 125 -1.19 12.40 6.86
CA SER A 125 -2.36 12.52 7.75
C SER A 125 -3.50 11.56 7.40
N LEU A 126 -3.26 10.62 6.48
CA LEU A 126 -4.27 9.65 6.06
C LEU A 126 -4.46 8.58 7.13
N PRO A 127 -5.69 8.15 7.39
CA PRO A 127 -5.95 7.01 8.27
C PRO A 127 -5.41 5.73 7.65
N SER A 128 -5.23 4.70 8.48
CA SER A 128 -5.03 3.34 7.97
C SER A 128 -6.28 2.85 7.23
N GLU A 129 -6.08 1.98 6.25
CA GLU A 129 -7.13 1.50 5.37
C GLU A 129 -7.08 -0.02 5.23
N ASP A 130 -8.26 -0.63 5.12
CA ASP A 130 -8.41 -2.02 4.70
C ASP A 130 -8.71 -2.03 3.20
N ASP A 131 -7.79 -2.58 2.43
CA ASP A 131 -7.83 -2.56 0.98
C ASP A 131 -8.21 -3.93 0.40
N GLN A 132 -8.99 -3.90 -0.69
CA GLN A 132 -9.08 -4.98 -1.66
C GLN A 132 -8.49 -4.47 -2.98
N ILE A 133 -7.60 -5.26 -3.57
CA ILE A 133 -6.81 -4.85 -4.73
C ILE A 133 -6.88 -5.96 -5.79
N TRP A 134 -7.35 -5.60 -6.99
CA TRP A 134 -7.43 -6.50 -8.15
C TRP A 134 -6.21 -6.28 -9.03
N ILE A 135 -5.36 -7.29 -9.14
CA ILE A 135 -4.14 -7.24 -9.94
C ILE A 135 -4.30 -8.16 -11.15
N GLY A 136 -4.22 -7.59 -12.33
CA GLY A 136 -4.30 -8.30 -13.60
C GLY A 136 -3.10 -9.24 -13.84
N ALA A 137 -3.23 -10.14 -14.81
CA ALA A 137 -2.15 -11.07 -15.17
C ALA A 137 -0.85 -10.37 -15.62
N ASN A 138 -0.96 -9.13 -16.08
CA ASN A 138 0.18 -8.27 -16.42
C ASN A 138 0.84 -7.61 -15.19
N GLY A 139 0.37 -7.88 -13.97
CA GLY A 139 0.91 -7.32 -12.73
C GLY A 139 0.52 -5.85 -12.49
N LEU A 140 -0.48 -5.31 -13.18
CA LEU A 140 -1.01 -3.96 -12.98
C LEU A 140 -2.31 -4.01 -12.19
N THR A 141 -2.55 -3.01 -11.34
CA THR A 141 -3.80 -2.87 -10.60
C THR A 141 -4.92 -2.44 -11.53
N LEU A 142 -6.02 -3.18 -11.55
CA LEU A 142 -7.20 -2.87 -12.38
C LEU A 142 -8.30 -2.18 -11.58
N LYS A 143 -8.40 -2.49 -10.29
CA LYS A 143 -9.44 -1.98 -9.40
C LYS A 143 -8.90 -1.95 -7.97
N THR A 144 -9.35 -0.98 -7.17
CA THR A 144 -9.17 -0.98 -5.71
C THR A 144 -10.49 -0.67 -5.00
N MET A 145 -10.66 -1.23 -3.82
CA MET A 145 -11.66 -0.81 -2.84
C MET A 145 -10.94 -0.60 -1.52
N SER A 146 -11.15 0.56 -0.90
CA SER A 146 -10.54 0.91 0.38
C SER A 146 -11.61 1.30 1.39
N GLU A 147 -11.45 0.86 2.61
CA GLU A 147 -12.25 1.30 3.75
C GLU A 147 -11.34 1.87 4.83
N SER A 148 -11.68 3.05 5.33
CA SER A 148 -10.98 3.70 6.44
C SER A 148 -11.96 4.30 7.45
N GLN A 149 -11.44 4.65 8.62
CA GLN A 149 -12.19 5.37 9.65
C GLN A 149 -11.67 6.79 9.77
N LYS A 150 -12.51 7.79 9.51
CA LYS A 150 -12.17 9.20 9.69
C LYS A 150 -13.17 9.85 10.64
N SER A 151 -12.69 10.33 11.78
CA SER A 151 -13.54 10.98 12.81
C SER A 151 -14.76 10.14 13.23
N GLY A 152 -14.55 8.83 13.41
CA GLY A 152 -15.62 7.88 13.80
C GLY A 152 -16.57 7.47 12.67
N ARG A 153 -16.41 8.01 11.45
CA ARG A 153 -17.22 7.67 10.29
C ARG A 153 -16.43 6.77 9.34
N LYS A 154 -17.09 5.73 8.83
CA LYS A 154 -16.54 4.86 7.79
C LYS A 154 -16.53 5.62 6.47
N VAL A 155 -15.37 5.67 5.82
CA VAL A 155 -15.16 6.25 4.49
C VAL A 155 -14.81 5.11 3.54
N ARG A 156 -15.45 5.07 2.37
CA ARG A 156 -15.17 4.10 1.32
C ARG A 156 -14.66 4.80 0.08
N ALA A 157 -13.69 4.18 -0.55
CA ALA A 157 -13.24 4.53 -1.89
C ALA A 157 -13.28 3.29 -2.79
N GLU A 158 -13.65 3.50 -4.04
CA GLU A 158 -13.56 2.49 -5.09
C GLU A 158 -12.96 3.14 -6.32
N SER A 159 -11.99 2.49 -6.96
CA SER A 159 -11.39 2.98 -8.19
C SER A 159 -11.27 1.88 -9.25
N HIS A 160 -11.37 2.28 -10.51
CA HIS A 160 -11.06 1.49 -11.70
C HIS A 160 -9.91 2.15 -12.44
N VAL A 161 -8.97 1.34 -12.94
CA VAL A 161 -7.76 1.80 -13.61
C VAL A 161 -7.67 1.19 -15.00
N THR A 162 -7.47 2.04 -16.01
CA THR A 162 -7.23 1.64 -17.40
C THR A 162 -5.86 2.12 -17.87
N TYR A 163 -5.27 1.38 -18.82
CA TYR A 163 -3.90 1.62 -19.27
C TYR A 163 -3.81 1.90 -20.78
N ASP A 164 -4.92 1.77 -21.49
CA ASP A 164 -4.98 1.97 -22.94
C ASP A 164 -5.29 3.43 -23.26
N ASN A 165 -4.64 3.98 -24.31
CA ASN A 165 -4.90 5.31 -24.86
C ASN A 165 -4.88 6.45 -23.83
N VAL A 166 -3.94 6.40 -22.88
CA VAL A 166 -3.81 7.40 -21.82
C VAL A 166 -3.16 8.67 -22.35
N HIS A 167 -3.89 9.78 -22.31
CA HIS A 167 -3.43 11.09 -22.72
C HIS A 167 -3.76 12.15 -21.67
N ALA A 168 -2.91 13.19 -21.57
CA ALA A 168 -3.21 14.33 -20.71
C ALA A 168 -4.57 14.96 -21.11
N PRO A 169 -5.37 15.42 -20.14
CA PRO A 169 -6.68 16.00 -20.43
C PRO A 169 -6.52 17.32 -21.21
N ALA A 170 -7.44 17.60 -22.14
CA ALA A 170 -7.46 18.85 -22.88
C ALA A 170 -7.65 20.03 -21.91
N GLY A 171 -6.87 21.11 -22.09
CA GLY A 171 -6.95 22.31 -21.24
C GLY A 171 -6.32 22.16 -19.84
N ALA A 172 -5.52 21.14 -19.58
CA ALA A 172 -4.69 21.01 -18.40
C ALA A 172 -3.49 21.98 -18.53
N HIS A 173 -3.46 23.00 -17.69
CA HIS A 173 -2.40 24.01 -17.59
C HIS A 173 -1.89 24.09 -16.15
#